data_a2e79b6fe211b542c86805d4a49ba5c6
#
_entry.id   a2e79b6fe211b542c86805d4a49ba5c6
#
_cell.length_a   1.000
_cell.length_b   1.000
_cell.length_c   1.000
_cell.angle_alpha   90.00
_cell.angle_beta   90.00
_cell.angle_gamma   90.00
#
_symmetry.space_group_name_H-M   'P 1'
#
loop_
_entity.id
_entity.type
_entity.pdbx_description
1 polymer ?
#
loop_
_entity_poly.entity_id
_entity_poly.type
_entity_poly.pdbx_seq_one_letter_code
_entity_poly.pdbx_strand_id
1 'polypeptide(L)'
;MSRNTRISLFVIAWLLVFHYETFRLNYLSPLAGRELPKLKFLFPPAGWIMFFNVDQSYGTAEVYGNRGGEPFFIDPHQIFRTRFVGYDNIHRNVMVGVLSPSVGEQFCGYLHRKFPQYDGFAVAYAAYPDVTQTPPKKSYRVLYQCQ
;
A
#
# COMPACT_ATOMS: atom_id res chain seq x y z
N MET A 1 46.20 15.07 7.87
CA MET A 1 45.06 14.68 7.03
C MET A 1 44.51 15.91 6.35
N SER A 2 44.44 15.90 5.02
CA SER A 2 43.95 17.05 4.25
C SER A 2 42.46 17.32 4.50
N ARG A 3 42.01 18.56 4.25
CA ARG A 3 40.59 18.93 4.37
C ARG A 3 39.70 18.02 3.49
N ASN A 4 40.18 17.74 2.28
CA ASN A 4 39.43 16.90 1.35
C ASN A 4 39.30 15.46 1.84
N THR A 5 40.33 14.88 2.46
CA THR A 5 40.26 13.53 3.05
C THR A 5 39.24 13.46 4.18
N ARG A 6 39.16 14.50 5.02
CA ARG A 6 38.14 14.55 6.10
C ARG A 6 36.72 14.61 5.56
N ILE A 7 36.50 15.42 4.52
CA ILE A 7 35.19 15.52 3.87
C ILE A 7 34.82 14.17 3.23
N SER A 8 35.74 13.54 2.51
CA SER A 8 35.48 12.25 1.88
C SER A 8 35.16 11.17 2.90
N LEU A 9 35.89 11.10 4.00
CA LEU A 9 35.60 10.14 5.08
C LEU A 9 34.22 10.39 5.74
N PHE A 10 33.88 11.67 5.96
CA PHE A 10 32.57 12.02 6.48
C PHE A 10 31.44 11.58 5.53
N VAL A 11 31.57 11.86 4.24
CA VAL A 11 30.57 11.46 3.23
C VAL A 11 30.42 9.94 3.16
N ILE A 12 31.55 9.21 3.15
CA ILE A 12 31.52 7.74 3.14
C ILE A 12 30.82 7.19 4.39
N ALA A 13 31.20 7.68 5.58
CA ALA A 13 30.58 7.27 6.84
C ALA A 13 29.08 7.59 6.85
N TRP A 14 28.69 8.76 6.36
CA TRP A 14 27.30 9.15 6.23
C TRP A 14 26.51 8.22 5.29
N LEU A 15 27.05 7.90 4.12
CA LEU A 15 26.44 6.98 3.18
C LEU A 15 26.28 5.58 3.75
N LEU A 16 27.28 5.07 4.48
CA LEU A 16 27.20 3.76 5.15
C LEU A 16 26.10 3.74 6.20
N VAL A 17 26.00 4.79 7.02
CA VAL A 17 24.93 4.91 8.03
C VAL A 17 23.58 5.02 7.36
N PHE A 18 23.46 5.82 6.31
CA PHE A 18 22.22 6.06 5.59
C PHE A 18 21.69 4.79 4.91
N HIS A 19 22.57 3.96 4.35
CA HIS A 19 22.19 2.72 3.70
C HIS A 19 22.14 1.51 4.65
N TYR A 20 22.54 1.68 5.93
CA TYR A 20 22.59 0.58 6.88
C TYR A 20 21.29 -0.23 6.96
N GLU A 21 20.15 0.44 7.05
CA GLU A 21 18.85 -0.27 7.17
C GLU A 21 18.53 -1.10 5.92
N THR A 22 18.88 -0.60 4.75
CA THR A 22 18.73 -1.34 3.49
C THR A 22 19.61 -2.59 3.49
N PHE A 23 20.87 -2.45 3.85
CA PHE A 23 21.80 -3.57 3.92
C PHE A 23 21.41 -4.56 5.03
N ARG A 24 20.98 -4.04 6.18
CA ARG A 24 20.53 -4.85 7.30
C ARG A 24 19.38 -5.77 6.91
N LEU A 25 18.33 -5.24 6.30
CA LEU A 25 17.14 -6.00 5.94
C LEU A 25 17.38 -6.98 4.80
N ASN A 26 18.04 -6.53 3.74
CA ASN A 26 18.14 -7.33 2.51
C ASN A 26 19.31 -8.31 2.50
N TYR A 27 20.38 -8.04 3.27
CA TYR A 27 21.61 -8.84 3.22
C TYR A 27 22.07 -9.32 4.59
N LEU A 28 22.22 -8.41 5.56
CA LEU A 28 22.90 -8.76 6.80
C LEU A 28 22.06 -9.65 7.72
N SER A 29 20.77 -9.34 7.88
CA SER A 29 19.87 -10.14 8.73
C SER A 29 19.64 -11.54 8.16
N PRO A 30 19.36 -11.71 6.86
CA PRO A 30 19.29 -13.04 6.24
C PRO A 30 20.58 -13.82 6.37
N LEU A 31 21.75 -13.20 6.18
CA LEU A 31 23.06 -13.85 6.28
C LEU A 31 23.40 -14.27 7.71
N ALA A 32 23.00 -13.46 8.70
CA ALA A 32 23.20 -13.74 10.12
C ALA A 32 22.17 -14.71 10.71
N GLY A 33 21.11 -15.07 9.97
CA GLY A 33 20.00 -15.90 10.45
C GLY A 33 19.23 -15.30 11.64
N ARG A 34 19.38 -14.00 11.89
CA ARG A 34 18.70 -13.25 12.97
C ARG A 34 18.51 -11.79 12.60
N GLU A 35 17.52 -11.17 13.20
CA GLU A 35 17.35 -9.72 13.06
C GLU A 35 18.48 -8.96 13.76
N LEU A 36 19.19 -8.14 13.01
CA LEU A 36 20.18 -7.23 13.54
C LEU A 36 19.51 -5.97 14.11
N PRO A 37 20.14 -5.28 15.08
CA PRO A 37 19.56 -4.13 15.75
C PRO A 37 19.22 -3.01 14.76
N LYS A 38 18.02 -2.48 14.90
CA LYS A 38 17.55 -1.32 14.13
C LYS A 38 18.13 -0.03 14.71
N LEU A 39 18.80 0.75 13.87
CA LEU A 39 19.28 2.06 14.25
C LEU A 39 18.14 3.09 14.13
N LYS A 40 17.78 3.72 15.26
CA LYS A 40 16.83 4.82 15.27
C LYS A 40 17.56 6.13 15.04
N PHE A 41 17.56 6.63 13.84
CA PHE A 41 18.10 7.95 13.51
C PHE A 41 16.98 8.99 13.35
N LEU A 42 17.34 10.28 13.54
CA LEU A 42 16.45 11.43 13.40
C LEU A 42 15.84 11.57 11.99
N PHE A 43 16.55 11.10 11.00
CA PHE A 43 16.00 10.94 9.64
C PHE A 43 15.71 9.46 9.45
N PRO A 44 14.44 9.06 9.27
CA PRO A 44 14.16 7.68 9.02
C PRO A 44 14.75 7.25 7.67
N PRO A 45 15.78 6.40 7.66
CA PRO A 45 16.17 5.70 6.44
C PRO A 45 15.01 4.88 5.87
N ALA A 46 13.98 4.67 6.69
CA ALA A 46 12.71 4.06 6.32
C ALA A 46 12.04 4.70 5.09
N GLY A 47 12.21 6.00 4.86
CA GLY A 47 11.71 6.65 3.64
C GLY A 47 12.33 6.09 2.36
N TRP A 48 13.56 5.60 2.42
CA TRP A 48 14.28 5.03 1.27
C TRP A 48 14.04 3.53 1.10
N ILE A 49 13.59 2.84 2.14
CA ILE A 49 13.18 1.44 2.03
C ILE A 49 12.02 1.27 1.04
N MET A 50 11.18 2.29 0.89
CA MET A 50 10.10 2.28 -0.11
C MET A 50 10.58 2.08 -1.54
N PHE A 51 11.84 2.42 -1.85
CA PHE A 51 12.40 2.28 -3.19
C PHE A 51 13.15 0.96 -3.39
N PHE A 52 13.49 0.25 -2.30
CA PHE A 52 14.32 -0.95 -2.34
C PHE A 52 13.58 -2.21 -1.90
N ASN A 53 12.41 -2.07 -1.32
CA ASN A 53 11.57 -3.21 -0.94
C ASN A 53 10.31 -3.21 -1.79
N VAL A 54 10.26 -4.10 -2.76
CA VAL A 54 9.04 -4.38 -3.51
C VAL A 54 8.33 -5.50 -2.77
N ASP A 55 7.19 -5.17 -2.16
CA ASP A 55 6.34 -6.19 -1.56
C ASP A 55 5.89 -7.18 -2.62
N GLN A 56 6.10 -8.46 -2.37
CA GLN A 56 5.63 -9.53 -3.24
C GLN A 56 4.10 -9.69 -3.19
N SER A 57 3.48 -9.15 -2.15
CA SER A 57 2.03 -9.16 -1.96
C SER A 57 1.45 -7.75 -2.14
N TYR A 58 0.27 -7.69 -2.73
CA TYR A 58 -0.47 -6.46 -2.93
C TYR A 58 -1.94 -6.68 -2.59
N GLY A 59 -2.54 -5.69 -1.94
CA GLY A 59 -3.96 -5.72 -1.60
C GLY A 59 -4.63 -4.37 -1.80
N THR A 60 -5.87 -4.40 -2.25
CA THR A 60 -6.69 -3.20 -2.45
C THR A 60 -8.13 -3.45 -2.06
N ALA A 61 -8.90 -2.38 -1.85
CA ALA A 61 -10.33 -2.47 -1.71
C ALA A 61 -11.01 -2.48 -3.09
N GLU A 62 -12.00 -3.33 -3.25
CA GLU A 62 -12.89 -3.33 -4.40
C GLU A 62 -14.33 -3.15 -3.92
N VAL A 63 -15.08 -2.35 -4.65
CA VAL A 63 -16.49 -2.08 -4.37
C VAL A 63 -17.35 -2.70 -5.45
N TYR A 64 -18.35 -3.46 -5.02
CA TYR A 64 -19.33 -4.06 -5.91
C TYR A 64 -20.71 -3.53 -5.55
N GLY A 65 -21.44 -3.03 -6.53
CA GLY A 65 -22.87 -2.71 -6.41
C GLY A 65 -23.71 -3.93 -6.77
N ASN A 66 -24.73 -4.21 -5.99
CA ASN A 66 -25.69 -5.28 -6.29
C ASN A 66 -26.89 -4.68 -7.03
N ARG A 67 -27.31 -5.32 -8.11
CA ARG A 67 -28.48 -4.95 -8.88
C ARG A 67 -29.21 -6.21 -9.31
N GLY A 68 -30.41 -6.41 -8.75
CA GLY A 68 -31.20 -7.61 -9.05
C GLY A 68 -30.52 -8.93 -8.65
N GLY A 69 -29.63 -8.92 -7.65
CA GLY A 69 -28.89 -10.10 -7.19
C GLY A 69 -27.54 -10.31 -7.87
N GLU A 70 -27.20 -9.53 -8.90
CA GLU A 70 -25.92 -9.64 -9.60
C GLU A 70 -24.93 -8.58 -9.11
N PRO A 71 -23.68 -8.95 -8.80
CA PRO A 71 -22.63 -8.01 -8.39
C PRO A 71 -21.96 -7.35 -9.58
N PHE A 72 -21.87 -6.03 -9.57
CA PHE A 72 -21.18 -5.21 -10.59
C PHE A 72 -19.99 -4.49 -9.94
N PHE A 73 -18.82 -4.66 -10.49
CA PHE A 73 -17.65 -3.91 -10.05
C PHE A 73 -17.81 -2.41 -10.35
N ILE A 74 -17.52 -1.58 -9.35
CA ILE A 74 -17.56 -0.13 -9.48
C ILE A 74 -16.14 0.39 -9.54
N ASP A 75 -15.80 1.05 -10.65
CA ASP A 75 -14.49 1.68 -10.82
C ASP A 75 -14.26 2.74 -9.72
N PRO A 76 -13.13 2.68 -8.98
CA PRO A 76 -12.78 3.68 -7.98
C PRO A 76 -12.82 5.12 -8.47
N HIS A 77 -12.51 5.38 -9.74
CA HIS A 77 -12.59 6.71 -10.34
C HIS A 77 -14.04 7.24 -10.46
N GLN A 78 -15.00 6.34 -10.57
CA GLN A 78 -16.41 6.71 -10.50
C GLN A 78 -16.83 7.05 -9.06
N ILE A 79 -16.22 6.35 -8.08
CA ILE A 79 -16.51 6.59 -6.67
C ILE A 79 -15.96 7.94 -6.22
N PHE A 80 -14.70 8.25 -6.46
CA PHE A 80 -14.03 9.41 -5.88
C PHE A 80 -13.77 10.59 -6.84
N ARG A 81 -14.03 10.49 -8.13
CA ARG A 81 -13.84 11.55 -9.14
C ARG A 81 -12.56 12.38 -8.95
N THR A 82 -11.50 11.77 -8.49
CA THR A 82 -10.23 12.47 -8.31
C THR A 82 -9.54 12.59 -9.66
N ARG A 83 -9.33 13.82 -10.09
CA ARG A 83 -8.53 14.13 -11.28
C ARG A 83 -7.21 14.73 -10.80
N PHE A 84 -6.18 13.90 -10.66
CA PHE A 84 -4.84 14.41 -10.46
C PHE A 84 -4.01 14.10 -11.71
N VAL A 85 -3.45 15.14 -12.31
CA VAL A 85 -2.67 15.03 -13.54
C VAL A 85 -1.46 14.13 -13.30
N GLY A 86 -1.43 12.97 -13.96
CA GLY A 86 -0.27 12.09 -14.04
C GLY A 86 -0.03 11.15 -12.89
N TYR A 87 -0.85 11.15 -11.81
CA TYR A 87 -0.66 10.24 -10.68
C TYR A 87 -1.98 9.69 -10.16
N ASP A 88 -2.25 8.44 -10.49
CA ASP A 88 -3.43 7.74 -10.00
C ASP A 88 -3.10 7.00 -8.70
N ASN A 89 -3.53 7.57 -7.59
CA ASN A 89 -3.29 7.05 -6.24
C ASN A 89 -4.57 6.55 -5.55
N ILE A 90 -5.69 6.48 -6.27
CA ILE A 90 -6.99 6.11 -5.70
C ILE A 90 -6.93 4.72 -5.08
N HIS A 91 -6.36 3.75 -5.80
CA HIS A 91 -6.25 2.39 -5.31
C HIS A 91 -5.39 2.28 -4.05
N ARG A 92 -4.28 2.99 -4.02
CA ARG A 92 -3.26 2.80 -3.00
C ARG A 92 -3.58 3.50 -1.67
N ASN A 93 -4.07 4.72 -1.71
CA ASN A 93 -4.25 5.53 -0.50
C ASN A 93 -5.71 5.72 -0.12
N VAL A 94 -6.60 5.90 -1.10
CA VAL A 94 -8.01 6.19 -0.84
C VAL A 94 -8.80 4.91 -0.63
N MET A 95 -8.65 3.92 -1.52
CA MET A 95 -9.38 2.67 -1.39
C MET A 95 -8.94 1.84 -0.19
N VAL A 96 -7.67 1.92 0.22
CA VAL A 96 -7.23 1.26 1.46
C VAL A 96 -7.90 1.87 2.71
N GLY A 97 -8.17 3.17 2.69
CA GLY A 97 -8.87 3.85 3.79
C GLY A 97 -10.28 3.32 4.06
N VAL A 98 -11.00 2.86 3.03
CA VAL A 98 -12.37 2.34 3.20
C VAL A 98 -12.41 0.88 3.68
N LEU A 99 -11.26 0.22 3.82
CA LEU A 99 -11.18 -1.14 4.37
C LEU A 99 -11.46 -1.19 5.88
N SER A 100 -11.37 -0.05 6.57
CA SER A 100 -11.64 0.01 8.01
C SER A 100 -13.16 -0.06 8.28
N PRO A 101 -13.63 -1.02 9.08
CA PRO A 101 -15.04 -1.12 9.43
C PRO A 101 -15.59 0.14 10.12
N SER A 102 -14.74 0.91 10.79
CA SER A 102 -15.12 2.17 11.45
C SER A 102 -15.58 3.27 10.48
N VAL A 103 -15.16 3.19 9.22
CA VAL A 103 -15.58 4.12 8.15
C VAL A 103 -16.71 3.51 7.30
N GLY A 104 -16.99 2.23 7.50
CA GLY A 104 -17.91 1.46 6.67
C GLY A 104 -19.30 2.08 6.58
N GLU A 105 -19.91 2.45 7.71
CA GLU A 105 -21.25 3.03 7.74
C GLU A 105 -21.33 4.36 6.95
N GLN A 106 -20.35 5.24 7.16
CA GLN A 106 -20.30 6.51 6.43
C GLN A 106 -20.08 6.31 4.93
N PHE A 107 -19.23 5.34 4.59
CA PHE A 107 -18.95 5.00 3.21
C PHE A 107 -20.16 4.37 2.53
N CYS A 108 -20.89 3.47 3.19
CA CYS A 108 -22.14 2.92 2.72
C CYS A 108 -23.17 4.02 2.41
N GLY A 109 -23.38 4.94 3.35
CA GLY A 109 -24.27 6.08 3.13
C GLY A 109 -23.84 6.98 1.96
N TYR A 110 -22.54 7.11 1.71
CA TYR A 110 -22.01 7.82 0.55
C TYR A 110 -22.31 7.06 -0.75
N LEU A 111 -22.09 5.74 -0.80
CA LEU A 111 -22.34 4.92 -1.99
C LEU A 111 -23.81 4.92 -2.38
N HIS A 112 -24.73 4.76 -1.44
CA HIS A 112 -26.17 4.82 -1.70
C HIS A 112 -26.62 6.17 -2.29
N ARG A 113 -26.10 7.28 -1.77
CA ARG A 113 -26.41 8.60 -2.33
C ARG A 113 -25.86 8.78 -3.73
N LYS A 114 -24.68 8.21 -4.02
CA LYS A 114 -24.00 8.42 -5.29
C LYS A 114 -24.46 7.49 -6.40
N PHE A 115 -24.85 6.27 -6.03
CA PHE A 115 -25.22 5.21 -6.96
C PHE A 115 -26.61 4.63 -6.61
N PRO A 116 -27.70 5.42 -6.73
CA PRO A 116 -29.03 5.01 -6.34
C PRO A 116 -29.59 3.85 -7.18
N GLN A 117 -28.92 3.48 -8.28
CA GLN A 117 -29.32 2.37 -9.16
C GLN A 117 -28.97 1.00 -8.61
N TYR A 118 -28.22 0.90 -7.51
CA TYR A 118 -27.88 -0.36 -6.86
C TYR A 118 -28.69 -0.56 -5.59
N ASP A 119 -29.12 -1.81 -5.37
CA ASP A 119 -29.93 -2.20 -4.20
C ASP A 119 -29.08 -2.29 -2.92
N GLY A 120 -27.78 -2.54 -3.09
CA GLY A 120 -26.83 -2.64 -2.00
C GLY A 120 -25.40 -2.68 -2.51
N PHE A 121 -24.42 -2.67 -1.59
CA PHE A 121 -23.01 -2.70 -1.94
C PHE A 121 -22.26 -3.74 -1.09
N ALA A 122 -21.18 -4.28 -1.65
CA ALA A 122 -20.22 -5.08 -0.94
C ALA A 122 -18.83 -4.47 -1.11
N VAL A 123 -18.11 -4.32 0.00
CA VAL A 123 -16.71 -3.89 0.01
C VAL A 123 -15.86 -5.11 0.30
N ALA A 124 -15.00 -5.45 -0.63
CA ALA A 124 -14.13 -6.61 -0.57
C ALA A 124 -12.66 -6.18 -0.52
N TYR A 125 -11.87 -6.91 0.24
CA TYR A 125 -10.42 -6.87 0.14
C TYR A 125 -9.98 -7.85 -0.93
N ALA A 126 -9.38 -7.33 -1.98
CA ALA A 126 -8.79 -8.10 -3.05
C ALA A 126 -7.28 -8.17 -2.83
N ALA A 127 -6.73 -9.38 -2.68
CA ALA A 127 -5.33 -9.60 -2.41
C ALA A 127 -4.67 -10.41 -3.50
N TYR A 128 -3.48 -9.98 -3.87
CA TYR A 128 -2.52 -10.74 -4.68
C TYR A 128 -1.41 -11.21 -3.74
N PRO A 129 -1.45 -12.46 -3.24
CA PRO A 129 -0.47 -12.95 -2.27
C PRO A 129 0.95 -13.03 -2.85
N ASP A 130 1.05 -13.19 -4.17
CA ASP A 130 2.31 -13.23 -4.89
C ASP A 130 2.13 -12.62 -6.28
N VAL A 131 2.62 -11.40 -6.46
CA VAL A 131 2.52 -10.66 -7.74
C VAL A 131 3.50 -11.17 -8.79
N THR A 132 4.45 -12.03 -8.41
CA THR A 132 5.42 -12.62 -9.34
C THR A 132 4.85 -13.80 -10.11
N GLN A 133 3.74 -14.38 -9.62
CA GLN A 133 3.06 -15.48 -10.33
C GLN A 133 2.37 -14.99 -11.60
N THR A 134 2.50 -15.76 -12.66
CA THR A 134 1.84 -15.45 -13.94
C THR A 134 0.94 -16.63 -14.36
N PRO A 135 -0.38 -16.44 -14.49
CA PRO A 135 -1.15 -15.25 -14.13
C PRO A 135 -1.24 -15.03 -12.61
N PRO A 136 -1.34 -13.77 -12.15
CA PRO A 136 -1.41 -13.50 -10.71
C PRO A 136 -2.69 -14.08 -10.13
N LYS A 137 -2.55 -14.87 -9.07
CA LYS A 137 -3.69 -15.41 -8.32
C LYS A 137 -4.25 -14.31 -7.44
N LYS A 138 -5.53 -14.03 -7.58
CA LYS A 138 -6.26 -13.03 -6.82
C LYS A 138 -7.23 -13.73 -5.86
N SER A 139 -7.19 -13.36 -4.59
CA SER A 139 -8.14 -13.82 -3.58
C SER A 139 -9.03 -12.68 -3.13
N TYR A 140 -10.26 -12.99 -2.75
CA TYR A 140 -11.25 -12.02 -2.31
C TYR A 140 -11.74 -12.35 -0.91
N ARG A 141 -11.90 -11.30 -0.10
CA ARG A 141 -12.53 -11.39 1.21
C ARG A 141 -13.50 -10.23 1.36
N VAL A 142 -14.79 -10.50 1.42
CA VAL A 142 -15.79 -9.49 1.73
C VAL A 142 -15.59 -9.03 3.17
N LEU A 143 -15.47 -7.73 3.39
CA LEU A 143 -15.24 -7.13 4.70
C LEU A 143 -16.56 -6.68 5.33
N TYR A 144 -17.40 -6.00 4.56
CA TYR A 144 -18.72 -5.58 4.99
C TYR A 144 -19.65 -5.37 3.79
N GLN A 145 -20.92 -5.37 4.08
CA GLN A 145 -21.99 -5.15 3.11
C GLN A 145 -22.83 -3.96 3.55
N CYS A 146 -23.24 -3.17 2.58
CA CYS A 146 -24.15 -2.04 2.72
C CYS A 146 -25.52 -2.45 2.21
N GLN A 147 -26.49 -2.49 3.09
CA GLN A 147 -27.90 -2.74 2.78
C GLN A 147 -28.68 -1.45 2.82
#